data_fc05ea7531b71b461980615b5849df4b
#
_entry.id   fc05ea7531b71b461980615b5849df4b
#
_cell.length_a   1.000
_cell.length_b   1.000
_cell.length_c   1.000
_cell.angle_alpha   90.00
_cell.angle_beta   90.00
_cell.angle_gamma   90.00
#
_symmetry.space_group_name_H-M   'P 1'
#
loop_
_entity.id
_entity.type
_entity.pdbx_description
1 polymer ?
#
loop_
_entity_poly.entity_id
_entity_poly.type
_entity_poly.pdbx_seq_one_letter_code
_entity_poly.pdbx_strand_id
1 'polypeptide(L)'
;MTTTLFQHMWLSREKQFSAFTNGILLDFWNQRQEGEFTGVDGVIIRYVHWRSSSHKKALVICSGRSESYVKYPEVAFDFYHLGYDIFLLDHRGQGLSGRLLDDPQKGHVEKFSDYVDDLSTFIDTIVLPYHYQHYFALAHSMGGAILASYLLRKPDTFQAAALCAPMFGINLPIPRWVANFLVNRAEQSVSERNNYAVSTGKWFPLPFILNVLPHRHERYRRYLRYYADFPQLRLGGPTYHWMKESLETGDWLIEHAKEINTPLLVLEAELDQVVDNWVVRAFCAGSSQSRTREEKQNLPLVIEGAHHEILFAIDKLGSQA
;
A
#
# COMPACT_ATOMS: atom_id res chain seq x y z
N MET A 1 1.68 -29.00 -0.06
CA MET A 1 1.18 -28.93 -1.43
C MET A 1 1.87 -27.77 -2.12
N THR A 2 2.49 -28.05 -3.19
CA THR A 2 3.68 -27.39 -3.71
C THR A 2 3.36 -26.13 -4.53
N THR A 3 4.29 -25.18 -4.53
CA THR A 3 4.38 -23.93 -5.33
C THR A 3 3.82 -24.08 -6.76
N THR A 4 3.99 -25.24 -7.36
CA THR A 4 3.56 -25.56 -8.72
C THR A 4 2.02 -25.57 -8.91
N LEU A 5 1.26 -26.00 -7.88
CA LEU A 5 -0.21 -26.05 -7.97
C LEU A 5 -0.81 -24.62 -7.93
N PHE A 6 -0.25 -23.74 -7.12
CA PHE A 6 -0.64 -22.34 -7.03
C PHE A 6 -0.29 -21.57 -8.31
N GLN A 7 0.89 -21.76 -8.88
CA GLN A 7 1.26 -21.17 -10.15
C GLN A 7 0.30 -21.56 -11.28
N HIS A 8 -0.13 -22.83 -11.34
CA HIS A 8 -1.13 -23.28 -12.31
C HIS A 8 -2.52 -22.66 -12.09
N MET A 9 -2.93 -22.46 -10.84
CA MET A 9 -4.19 -21.80 -10.53
C MET A 9 -4.19 -20.33 -10.97
N TRP A 10 -3.14 -19.59 -10.72
CA TRP A 10 -3.02 -18.18 -11.12
C TRP A 10 -2.99 -18.02 -12.65
N LEU A 11 -2.18 -18.81 -13.35
CA LEU A 11 -2.09 -18.75 -14.82
C LEU A 11 -3.40 -19.15 -15.52
N SER A 12 -4.19 -20.05 -14.92
CA SER A 12 -5.53 -20.42 -15.43
C SER A 12 -6.57 -19.34 -15.15
N ARG A 13 -6.47 -18.65 -14.02
CA ARG A 13 -7.36 -17.57 -13.59
C ARG A 13 -7.38 -16.42 -14.58
N GLU A 14 -6.21 -16.03 -15.10
CA GLU A 14 -6.08 -14.92 -16.06
C GLU A 14 -6.91 -15.13 -17.33
N LYS A 15 -7.06 -16.39 -17.80
CA LYS A 15 -7.88 -16.73 -18.97
C LYS A 15 -9.38 -16.63 -18.69
N GLN A 16 -9.78 -16.77 -17.43
CA GLN A 16 -11.19 -16.75 -16.98
C GLN A 16 -11.43 -15.61 -15.98
N PHE A 17 -10.67 -14.53 -16.07
CA PHE A 17 -10.65 -13.46 -15.08
C PHE A 17 -12.04 -12.90 -14.77
N SER A 18 -12.85 -12.66 -15.80
CA SER A 18 -14.23 -12.15 -15.62
C SER A 18 -15.11 -13.16 -14.87
N ALA A 19 -15.03 -14.44 -15.18
CA ALA A 19 -15.79 -15.48 -14.48
C ALA A 19 -15.32 -15.62 -13.01
N PHE A 20 -14.02 -15.62 -12.77
CA PHE A 20 -13.45 -15.64 -11.44
C PHE A 20 -13.91 -14.44 -10.59
N THR A 21 -13.84 -13.24 -11.15
CA THR A 21 -14.16 -12.01 -10.40
C THR A 21 -15.65 -11.83 -10.13
N ASN A 22 -16.52 -12.30 -11.02
CA ASN A 22 -17.98 -12.22 -10.85
C ASN A 22 -18.60 -13.45 -10.14
N GLY A 23 -17.81 -14.49 -9.89
CA GLY A 23 -18.20 -15.69 -9.17
C GLY A 23 -17.44 -15.82 -7.84
N ILE A 24 -16.44 -16.69 -7.81
CA ILE A 24 -15.72 -17.11 -6.61
C ILE A 24 -15.18 -15.91 -5.79
N LEU A 25 -14.62 -14.91 -6.48
CA LEU A 25 -14.07 -13.74 -5.79
C LEU A 25 -15.17 -12.84 -5.21
N LEU A 26 -16.32 -12.73 -5.89
CA LEU A 26 -17.48 -12.01 -5.36
C LEU A 26 -18.05 -12.72 -4.14
N ASP A 27 -18.15 -14.04 -4.16
CA ASP A 27 -18.61 -14.83 -3.01
C ASP A 27 -17.67 -14.69 -1.82
N PHE A 28 -16.36 -14.68 -2.06
CA PHE A 28 -15.36 -14.39 -1.03
C PHE A 28 -15.48 -12.96 -0.50
N TRP A 29 -15.66 -11.97 -1.38
CA TRP A 29 -15.88 -10.58 -0.98
C TRP A 29 -17.08 -10.43 -0.05
N ASN A 30 -18.17 -11.13 -0.33
CA ASN A 30 -19.41 -11.10 0.46
C ASN A 30 -19.28 -11.72 1.86
N GLN A 31 -18.21 -12.49 2.13
CA GLN A 31 -17.91 -13.08 3.44
C GLN A 31 -17.11 -12.14 4.36
N ARG A 32 -16.67 -10.98 3.84
CA ARG A 32 -15.90 -10.02 4.62
C ARG A 32 -16.72 -9.48 5.80
N GLN A 33 -15.99 -9.07 6.82
CA GLN A 33 -16.52 -8.29 7.93
C GLN A 33 -15.86 -6.91 7.89
N GLU A 34 -16.69 -5.87 7.93
CA GLU A 34 -16.26 -4.48 7.92
C GLU A 34 -16.49 -3.87 9.30
N GLY A 35 -15.65 -2.92 9.67
CA GLY A 35 -15.78 -2.16 10.88
C GLY A 35 -15.12 -0.79 10.78
N GLU A 36 -15.18 -0.07 11.88
CA GLU A 36 -14.54 1.23 12.01
C GLU A 36 -14.01 1.43 13.43
N PHE A 37 -13.03 2.30 13.57
CA PHE A 37 -12.56 2.79 14.86
C PHE A 37 -12.21 4.27 14.76
N THR A 38 -12.09 4.92 15.89
CA THR A 38 -11.67 6.32 15.97
C THR A 38 -10.15 6.39 16.04
N GLY A 39 -9.54 6.94 15.00
CA GLY A 39 -8.10 7.21 14.92
C GLY A 39 -7.70 8.53 15.55
N VAL A 40 -6.49 8.98 15.26
CA VAL A 40 -5.94 10.26 15.76
C VAL A 40 -6.88 11.41 15.39
N ASP A 41 -7.01 12.37 16.30
CA ASP A 41 -7.87 13.56 16.17
C ASP A 41 -9.34 13.27 15.81
N GLY A 42 -9.84 12.09 16.20
CA GLY A 42 -11.25 11.72 16.00
C GLY A 42 -11.61 11.28 14.58
N VAL A 43 -10.63 11.08 13.71
CA VAL A 43 -10.88 10.61 12.34
C VAL A 43 -11.37 9.18 12.34
N ILE A 44 -12.51 8.91 11.68
CA ILE A 44 -13.04 7.55 11.56
C ILE A 44 -12.21 6.77 10.54
N ILE A 45 -11.68 5.64 10.95
CA ILE A 45 -10.88 4.73 10.13
C ILE A 45 -11.70 3.48 9.85
N ARG A 46 -11.89 3.19 8.56
CA ARG A 46 -12.62 2.01 8.10
C ARG A 46 -11.66 0.85 7.89
N TYR A 47 -12.11 -0.36 8.23
CA TYR A 47 -11.33 -1.57 8.00
C TYR A 47 -12.20 -2.74 7.55
N VAL A 48 -11.53 -3.77 7.05
CA VAL A 48 -12.14 -5.03 6.62
C VAL A 48 -11.27 -6.20 7.09
N HIS A 49 -11.90 -7.33 7.35
CA HIS A 49 -11.17 -8.58 7.56
C HIS A 49 -11.94 -9.80 7.06
N TRP A 50 -11.19 -10.88 6.75
CA TRP A 50 -11.68 -12.23 6.50
C TRP A 50 -11.00 -13.17 7.47
N ARG A 51 -11.78 -13.98 8.16
CA ARG A 51 -11.29 -14.86 9.22
C ARG A 51 -11.86 -16.26 9.14
N SER A 52 -11.06 -17.26 9.54
CA SER A 52 -11.46 -18.66 9.70
C SER A 52 -11.00 -19.17 11.06
N SER A 53 -11.84 -19.96 11.72
CA SER A 53 -11.47 -20.59 13.00
C SER A 53 -10.30 -21.58 12.86
N SER A 54 -10.00 -22.04 11.66
CA SER A 54 -8.89 -22.95 11.36
C SER A 54 -7.55 -22.26 11.16
N HIS A 55 -7.54 -20.96 10.86
CA HIS A 55 -6.31 -20.22 10.60
C HIS A 55 -5.59 -19.85 11.90
N LYS A 56 -4.26 -19.91 11.84
CA LYS A 56 -3.37 -19.58 12.99
C LYS A 56 -2.44 -18.43 12.69
N LYS A 57 -2.55 -17.85 11.50
CA LYS A 57 -1.71 -16.76 11.01
C LYS A 57 -2.57 -15.57 10.63
N ALA A 58 -2.12 -14.38 10.99
CA ALA A 58 -2.71 -13.13 10.53
C ALA A 58 -1.78 -12.44 9.52
N LEU A 59 -2.37 -11.84 8.50
CA LEU A 59 -1.70 -10.95 7.55
C LEU A 59 -2.37 -9.59 7.61
N VAL A 60 -1.61 -8.58 8.02
CA VAL A 60 -2.02 -7.17 7.96
C VAL A 60 -1.54 -6.58 6.64
N ILE A 61 -2.44 -5.99 5.86
CA ILE A 61 -2.11 -5.38 4.58
C ILE A 61 -2.26 -3.86 4.69
N CYS A 62 -1.19 -3.13 4.35
CA CYS A 62 -1.14 -1.68 4.31
C CYS A 62 -1.18 -1.21 2.86
N SER A 63 -2.29 -0.58 2.46
CA SER A 63 -2.53 -0.13 1.09
C SER A 63 -1.70 1.11 0.72
N GLY A 64 -1.53 1.33 -0.60
CA GLY A 64 -0.87 2.52 -1.14
C GLY A 64 -1.75 3.78 -1.09
N ARG A 65 -1.17 4.90 -1.55
CA ARG A 65 -1.90 6.16 -1.69
C ARG A 65 -3.01 6.00 -2.74
N SER A 66 -4.16 6.65 -2.50
CA SER A 66 -5.37 6.57 -3.33
C SER A 66 -5.97 5.16 -3.50
N GLU A 67 -5.53 4.22 -2.71
CA GLU A 67 -6.10 2.87 -2.66
C GLU A 67 -7.12 2.75 -1.53
N SER A 68 -7.93 1.69 -1.63
CA SER A 68 -8.88 1.26 -0.60
C SER A 68 -8.88 -0.25 -0.53
N TYR A 69 -9.28 -0.81 0.60
CA TYR A 69 -9.44 -2.25 0.76
C TYR A 69 -10.41 -2.87 -0.28
N VAL A 70 -11.28 -2.05 -0.88
CA VAL A 70 -12.16 -2.46 -1.98
C VAL A 70 -11.38 -2.98 -3.20
N LYS A 71 -10.12 -2.53 -3.37
CA LYS A 71 -9.23 -2.95 -4.46
C LYS A 71 -8.57 -4.32 -4.20
N TYR A 72 -8.50 -4.75 -2.92
CA TYR A 72 -7.68 -5.88 -2.46
C TYR A 72 -8.34 -7.27 -2.38
N PRO A 73 -9.59 -7.52 -2.81
CA PRO A 73 -10.22 -8.84 -2.66
C PRO A 73 -9.42 -9.98 -3.26
N GLU A 74 -8.71 -9.75 -4.38
CA GLU A 74 -7.92 -10.77 -5.07
C GLU A 74 -6.69 -11.17 -4.26
N VAL A 75 -5.94 -10.20 -3.74
CA VAL A 75 -4.80 -10.42 -2.85
C VAL A 75 -5.25 -11.10 -1.55
N ALA A 76 -6.35 -10.60 -0.97
CA ALA A 76 -6.93 -11.18 0.23
C ALA A 76 -7.37 -12.65 0.01
N PHE A 77 -7.99 -12.94 -1.13
CA PHE A 77 -8.41 -14.30 -1.51
C PHE A 77 -7.22 -15.25 -1.57
N ASP A 78 -6.14 -14.85 -2.21
CA ASP A 78 -4.96 -15.70 -2.38
C ASP A 78 -4.33 -16.05 -1.04
N PHE A 79 -4.07 -15.06 -0.19
CA PHE A 79 -3.48 -15.30 1.14
C PHE A 79 -4.45 -16.01 2.11
N TYR A 80 -5.75 -15.75 2.02
CA TYR A 80 -6.74 -16.45 2.84
C TYR A 80 -6.69 -17.96 2.56
N HIS A 81 -6.62 -18.37 1.29
CA HIS A 81 -6.52 -19.79 0.92
C HIS A 81 -5.13 -20.40 1.20
N LEU A 82 -4.13 -19.56 1.54
CA LEU A 82 -2.84 -19.99 2.10
C LEU A 82 -2.85 -20.13 3.63
N GLY A 83 -4.01 -19.96 4.24
CA GLY A 83 -4.21 -20.17 5.68
C GLY A 83 -3.91 -18.95 6.54
N TYR A 84 -4.05 -17.74 5.97
CA TYR A 84 -3.97 -16.48 6.70
C TYR A 84 -5.35 -15.87 6.89
N ASP A 85 -5.63 -15.37 8.08
CA ASP A 85 -6.68 -14.38 8.28
C ASP A 85 -6.17 -13.03 7.82
N ILE A 86 -7.01 -12.28 7.12
CA ILE A 86 -6.61 -11.07 6.40
C ILE A 86 -7.23 -9.85 7.06
N PHE A 87 -6.42 -8.82 7.28
CA PHE A 87 -6.82 -7.56 7.90
C PHE A 87 -6.30 -6.38 7.07
N LEU A 88 -7.19 -5.46 6.70
CA LEU A 88 -6.85 -4.22 5.97
C LEU A 88 -7.59 -3.06 6.58
N LEU A 89 -6.94 -1.88 6.62
CA LEU A 89 -7.60 -0.61 6.87
C LEU A 89 -7.47 0.30 5.65
N ASP A 90 -8.40 1.22 5.49
CA ASP A 90 -8.23 2.38 4.63
C ASP A 90 -7.55 3.48 5.45
N HIS A 91 -6.41 3.96 4.99
CA HIS A 91 -5.70 5.04 5.69
C HIS A 91 -6.53 6.32 5.74
N ARG A 92 -6.35 7.14 6.80
CA ARG A 92 -6.98 8.46 6.91
C ARG A 92 -6.82 9.26 5.62
N GLY A 93 -7.77 10.10 5.30
CA GLY A 93 -7.75 10.95 4.12
C GLY A 93 -8.01 10.23 2.79
N GLN A 94 -8.22 8.90 2.77
CA GLN A 94 -8.49 8.13 1.55
C GLN A 94 -9.45 6.96 1.77
N GLY A 95 -9.77 6.25 0.69
CA GLY A 95 -10.66 5.09 0.74
C GLY A 95 -12.03 5.45 1.31
N LEU A 96 -12.53 4.60 2.20
CA LEU A 96 -13.78 4.78 2.93
C LEU A 96 -13.58 5.42 4.31
N SER A 97 -12.34 5.76 4.69
CA SER A 97 -11.99 6.46 5.93
C SER A 97 -12.26 7.95 5.84
N GLY A 98 -12.28 8.62 6.99
CA GLY A 98 -12.58 10.05 7.12
C GLY A 98 -11.63 10.94 6.32
N ARG A 99 -12.18 11.99 5.73
CA ARG A 99 -11.43 13.05 5.02
C ARG A 99 -11.02 14.15 6.00
N LEU A 100 -9.91 14.82 5.70
CA LEU A 100 -9.28 15.80 6.58
C LEU A 100 -9.51 17.24 6.14
N LEU A 101 -9.92 17.45 4.89
CA LEU A 101 -10.18 18.76 4.32
C LEU A 101 -11.59 18.81 3.70
N ASP A 102 -12.13 20.03 3.54
CA ASP A 102 -13.45 20.27 2.92
C ASP A 102 -13.55 19.72 1.50
N ASP A 103 -12.47 19.82 0.69
CA ASP A 103 -12.39 19.12 -0.58
C ASP A 103 -11.95 17.66 -0.34
N PRO A 104 -12.87 16.69 -0.41
CA PRO A 104 -12.60 15.29 -0.07
C PRO A 104 -11.65 14.60 -1.06
N GLN A 105 -11.33 15.23 -2.18
CA GLN A 105 -10.40 14.70 -3.17
C GLN A 105 -8.94 15.11 -2.93
N LYS A 106 -8.68 16.03 -2.01
CA LYS A 106 -7.32 16.39 -1.65
C LYS A 106 -6.68 15.29 -0.80
N GLY A 107 -5.61 14.68 -1.32
CA GLY A 107 -4.79 13.76 -0.54
C GLY A 107 -3.98 14.54 0.50
N HIS A 108 -4.35 14.42 1.79
CA HIS A 108 -3.77 15.21 2.87
C HIS A 108 -3.55 14.37 4.13
N VAL A 109 -2.57 14.76 4.91
CA VAL A 109 -2.33 14.32 6.30
C VAL A 109 -1.68 15.47 7.05
N GLU A 110 -1.98 15.65 8.32
CA GLU A 110 -1.33 16.68 9.15
C GLU A 110 0.07 16.27 9.56
N LYS A 111 0.27 15.01 9.93
CA LYS A 111 1.58 14.43 10.22
C LYS A 111 1.63 13.03 9.61
N PHE A 112 2.71 12.69 8.96
CA PHE A 112 2.85 11.32 8.44
C PHE A 112 2.77 10.28 9.57
N SER A 113 3.20 10.65 10.78
CA SER A 113 3.07 9.82 11.97
C SER A 113 1.63 9.43 12.31
N ASP A 114 0.63 10.22 11.92
CA ASP A 114 -0.77 9.92 12.19
C ASP A 114 -1.24 8.64 11.47
N TYR A 115 -0.70 8.35 10.27
CA TYR A 115 -0.91 7.06 9.60
C TYR A 115 -0.37 5.89 10.43
N VAL A 116 0.79 6.09 11.06
CA VAL A 116 1.46 5.05 11.87
C VAL A 116 0.70 4.82 13.18
N ASP A 117 0.18 5.89 13.77
CA ASP A 117 -0.59 5.83 15.01
C ASP A 117 -1.95 5.16 14.78
N ASP A 118 -2.62 5.44 13.64
CA ASP A 118 -3.84 4.74 13.23
C ASP A 118 -3.56 3.24 12.99
N LEU A 119 -2.46 2.91 12.30
CA LEU A 119 -2.05 1.52 12.10
C LEU A 119 -1.77 0.82 13.43
N SER A 120 -1.10 1.50 14.37
CA SER A 120 -0.86 0.95 15.71
C SER A 120 -2.18 0.68 16.44
N THR A 121 -3.10 1.63 16.43
CA THR A 121 -4.43 1.46 17.04
C THR A 121 -5.18 0.30 16.41
N PHE A 122 -5.18 0.17 15.08
CA PHE A 122 -5.80 -0.93 14.38
C PHE A 122 -5.21 -2.28 14.78
N ILE A 123 -3.89 -2.39 14.83
CA ILE A 123 -3.20 -3.63 15.22
C ILE A 123 -3.54 -3.97 16.68
N ASP A 124 -3.36 -3.01 17.58
CA ASP A 124 -3.53 -3.23 19.03
C ASP A 124 -4.99 -3.55 19.39
N THR A 125 -5.98 -2.92 18.74
CA THR A 125 -7.40 -3.06 19.12
C THR A 125 -8.21 -4.04 18.29
N ILE A 126 -7.81 -4.29 17.03
CA ILE A 126 -8.58 -5.13 16.11
C ILE A 126 -7.86 -6.43 15.77
N VAL A 127 -6.53 -6.44 15.61
CA VAL A 127 -5.80 -7.62 15.14
C VAL A 127 -5.31 -8.49 16.30
N LEU A 128 -4.59 -7.90 17.26
CA LEU A 128 -3.97 -8.63 18.37
C LEU A 128 -4.98 -9.34 19.31
N PRO A 129 -6.19 -8.82 19.55
CA PRO A 129 -7.17 -9.51 20.41
C PRO A 129 -7.60 -10.89 19.93
N TYR A 130 -7.31 -11.28 18.70
CA TYR A 130 -7.58 -12.63 18.20
C TYR A 130 -6.49 -13.67 18.53
N HIS A 131 -5.34 -13.24 19.09
CA HIS A 131 -4.27 -14.11 19.61
C HIS A 131 -3.76 -15.17 18.62
N TYR A 132 -3.38 -14.72 17.39
CA TYR A 132 -2.77 -15.61 16.40
C TYR A 132 -1.40 -16.11 16.86
N GLN A 133 -0.99 -17.27 16.36
CA GLN A 133 0.34 -17.82 16.62
C GLN A 133 1.43 -17.03 15.86
N HIS A 134 1.07 -16.47 14.69
CA HIS A 134 1.98 -15.75 13.83
C HIS A 134 1.30 -14.52 13.22
N TYR A 135 2.04 -13.43 13.17
CA TYR A 135 1.62 -12.18 12.56
C TYR A 135 2.61 -11.79 11.45
N PHE A 136 2.09 -11.46 10.29
CA PHE A 136 2.84 -11.02 9.13
C PHE A 136 2.24 -9.73 8.59
N ALA A 137 3.04 -8.96 7.83
CA ALA A 137 2.57 -7.76 7.18
C ALA A 137 2.96 -7.70 5.71
N LEU A 138 2.08 -7.14 4.89
CA LEU A 138 2.29 -6.85 3.48
C LEU A 138 1.96 -5.39 3.25
N ALA A 139 2.81 -4.66 2.54
CA ALA A 139 2.55 -3.25 2.28
C ALA A 139 2.85 -2.90 0.84
N HIS A 140 2.09 -1.96 0.29
CA HIS A 140 2.29 -1.41 -1.04
C HIS A 140 2.53 0.10 -0.99
N SER A 141 3.54 0.59 -1.72
CA SER A 141 3.77 2.01 -1.96
C SER A 141 3.80 2.84 -0.67
N MET A 142 2.92 3.82 -0.48
CA MET A 142 2.78 4.61 0.75
C MET A 142 2.62 3.73 1.99
N GLY A 143 1.85 2.64 1.88
CA GLY A 143 1.72 1.65 2.96
C GLY A 143 3.06 1.06 3.38
N GLY A 144 4.02 0.94 2.45
CA GLY A 144 5.39 0.51 2.75
C GLY A 144 6.14 1.48 3.65
N ALA A 145 6.01 2.79 3.42
CA ALA A 145 6.59 3.81 4.28
C ALA A 145 5.91 3.83 5.67
N ILE A 146 4.58 3.70 5.71
CA ILE A 146 3.81 3.61 6.96
C ILE A 146 4.23 2.38 7.77
N LEU A 147 4.29 1.21 7.13
CA LEU A 147 4.68 -0.03 7.79
C LEU A 147 6.14 0.01 8.26
N ALA A 148 7.08 0.49 7.45
CA ALA A 148 8.48 0.65 7.87
C ALA A 148 8.61 1.57 9.09
N SER A 149 7.88 2.69 9.12
CA SER A 149 7.82 3.58 10.28
C SER A 149 7.21 2.91 11.52
N TYR A 150 6.20 2.05 11.33
CA TYR A 150 5.61 1.25 12.40
C TYR A 150 6.61 0.24 12.97
N LEU A 151 7.36 -0.47 12.11
CA LEU A 151 8.35 -1.48 12.53
C LEU A 151 9.50 -0.89 13.34
N LEU A 152 9.87 0.37 13.09
CA LEU A 152 10.84 1.10 13.93
C LEU A 152 10.32 1.35 15.35
N ARG A 153 9.00 1.52 15.53
CA ARG A 153 8.37 1.77 16.84
C ARG A 153 7.98 0.47 17.56
N LYS A 154 7.61 -0.55 16.83
CA LYS A 154 7.05 -1.83 17.33
C LYS A 154 7.72 -3.03 16.63
N PRO A 155 9.01 -3.27 16.87
CA PRO A 155 9.82 -4.25 16.11
C PRO A 155 9.37 -5.70 16.30
N ASP A 156 8.72 -6.04 17.40
CA ASP A 156 8.37 -7.42 17.78
C ASP A 156 6.95 -7.84 17.36
N THR A 157 6.21 -6.96 16.68
CA THR A 157 4.81 -7.24 16.31
C THR A 157 4.72 -8.32 15.23
N PHE A 158 5.56 -8.26 14.21
CA PHE A 158 5.51 -9.15 13.06
C PHE A 158 6.75 -10.04 12.97
N GLN A 159 6.56 -11.32 12.65
CA GLN A 159 7.64 -12.26 12.38
C GLN A 159 8.40 -11.94 11.08
N ALA A 160 7.70 -11.37 10.11
CA ALA A 160 8.29 -10.85 8.89
C ALA A 160 7.32 -9.90 8.18
N ALA A 161 7.84 -9.06 7.31
CA ALA A 161 7.05 -8.16 6.47
C ALA A 161 7.54 -8.15 5.02
N ALA A 162 6.62 -7.94 4.07
CA ALA A 162 6.92 -7.73 2.66
C ALA A 162 6.51 -6.31 2.25
N LEU A 163 7.42 -5.60 1.58
CA LEU A 163 7.23 -4.23 1.11
C LEU A 163 7.28 -4.23 -0.42
N CYS A 164 6.16 -3.98 -1.08
CA CYS A 164 6.03 -3.98 -2.53
C CYS A 164 6.10 -2.53 -3.05
N ALA A 165 7.11 -2.21 -3.86
CA ALA A 165 7.37 -0.88 -4.39
C ALA A 165 7.21 0.23 -3.33
N PRO A 166 7.90 0.15 -2.17
CA PRO A 166 7.66 1.03 -1.03
C PRO A 166 8.03 2.48 -1.35
N MET A 167 7.20 3.43 -0.88
CA MET A 167 7.38 4.86 -1.09
C MET A 167 8.45 5.43 -0.14
N PHE A 168 9.70 5.07 -0.33
CA PHE A 168 10.83 5.70 0.37
C PHE A 168 11.35 6.94 -0.35
N GLY A 169 11.13 7.02 -1.67
CA GLY A 169 11.34 8.18 -2.52
C GLY A 169 10.22 8.29 -3.55
N ILE A 170 9.94 9.49 -4.00
CA ILE A 170 8.90 9.78 -5.00
C ILE A 170 9.57 10.28 -6.26
N ASN A 171 9.22 9.71 -7.43
CA ASN A 171 9.62 10.24 -8.72
C ASN A 171 8.89 11.56 -8.97
N LEU A 172 9.63 12.65 -8.91
CA LEU A 172 9.10 14.00 -9.09
C LEU A 172 9.31 14.45 -10.52
N PRO A 173 8.33 15.16 -11.13
CA PRO A 173 8.49 15.71 -12.48
C PRO A 173 9.43 16.94 -12.51
N ILE A 174 9.93 17.36 -11.35
CA ILE A 174 10.84 18.48 -11.15
C ILE A 174 11.98 18.06 -10.23
N PRO A 175 13.15 18.75 -10.30
CA PRO A 175 14.26 18.45 -9.39
C PRO A 175 13.86 18.56 -7.92
N ARG A 176 14.39 17.68 -7.07
CA ARG A 176 14.08 17.60 -5.63
C ARG A 176 14.21 18.95 -4.91
N TRP A 177 15.26 19.72 -5.21
CA TRP A 177 15.46 21.03 -4.59
C TRP A 177 14.36 22.04 -4.93
N VAL A 178 13.80 21.98 -6.16
CA VAL A 178 12.64 22.81 -6.57
C VAL A 178 11.41 22.39 -5.80
N ALA A 179 11.17 21.06 -5.70
CA ALA A 179 10.05 20.53 -4.92
C ALA A 179 10.13 20.98 -3.45
N ASN A 180 11.29 20.84 -2.82
CA ASN A 180 11.53 21.29 -1.45
C ASN A 180 11.28 22.78 -1.30
N PHE A 181 11.73 23.61 -2.26
CA PHE A 181 11.45 25.05 -2.23
C PHE A 181 9.95 25.35 -2.29
N LEU A 182 9.22 24.68 -3.19
CA LEU A 182 7.77 24.89 -3.35
C LEU A 182 6.97 24.46 -2.11
N VAL A 183 7.29 23.29 -1.55
CA VAL A 183 6.58 22.81 -0.35
C VAL A 183 6.88 23.71 0.86
N ASN A 184 8.13 24.14 1.07
CA ASN A 184 8.52 25.03 2.16
C ASN A 184 7.89 26.42 2.01
N ARG A 185 7.74 26.92 0.79
CA ARG A 185 7.02 28.16 0.54
C ARG A 185 5.53 28.02 0.86
N ALA A 186 4.91 26.92 0.44
CA ALA A 186 3.48 26.66 0.70
C ALA A 186 3.18 26.56 2.21
N GLU A 187 4.12 26.05 3.01
CA GLU A 187 3.98 25.96 4.48
C GLU A 187 3.81 27.31 5.18
N GLN A 188 4.13 28.42 4.54
CA GLN A 188 3.97 29.75 5.13
C GLN A 188 2.49 30.15 5.29
N SER A 189 1.56 29.45 4.66
CA SER A 189 0.13 29.72 4.73
C SER A 189 -0.67 28.41 4.76
N VAL A 190 -1.62 28.29 5.71
CA VAL A 190 -2.51 27.13 5.81
C VAL A 190 -3.30 26.92 4.52
N SER A 191 -3.72 28.00 3.86
CA SER A 191 -4.44 27.94 2.59
C SER A 191 -3.54 27.35 1.47
N GLU A 192 -2.27 27.79 1.39
CA GLU A 192 -1.34 27.34 0.35
C GLU A 192 -0.90 25.89 0.59
N ARG A 193 -0.53 25.51 1.81
CA ARG A 193 -0.09 24.14 2.13
C ARG A 193 -1.17 23.10 1.86
N ASN A 194 -2.45 23.48 2.00
CA ASN A 194 -3.62 22.62 1.76
C ASN A 194 -4.09 22.65 0.30
N ASN A 195 -3.41 23.36 -0.60
CA ASN A 195 -3.68 23.29 -2.03
C ASN A 195 -3.03 22.05 -2.66
N TYR A 196 -3.57 21.64 -3.82
CA TYR A 196 -2.95 20.61 -4.63
C TYR A 196 -1.50 20.98 -4.96
N ALA A 197 -0.60 20.02 -4.80
CA ALA A 197 0.78 20.19 -5.24
C ALA A 197 0.85 20.42 -6.76
N VAL A 198 1.91 21.09 -7.20
CA VAL A 198 2.11 21.43 -8.62
C VAL A 198 1.94 20.21 -9.53
N SER A 199 1.30 20.42 -10.67
CA SER A 199 0.98 19.38 -11.68
C SER A 199 -0.01 18.33 -11.22
N THR A 200 -0.72 18.53 -10.09
CA THR A 200 -1.75 17.63 -9.61
C THR A 200 -3.10 18.35 -9.47
N GLY A 201 -4.18 17.61 -9.23
CA GLY A 201 -5.51 18.19 -9.13
C GLY A 201 -6.56 17.15 -8.75
N LYS A 202 -7.83 17.47 -9.02
CA LYS A 202 -8.94 16.55 -8.75
C LYS A 202 -8.79 15.24 -9.51
N TRP A 203 -9.35 14.18 -8.93
CA TRP A 203 -9.39 12.88 -9.58
C TRP A 203 -10.10 12.95 -10.94
N PHE A 204 -9.50 12.29 -11.89
CA PHE A 204 -10.09 12.16 -13.21
C PHE A 204 -9.64 10.81 -13.83
N PRO A 205 -10.53 10.08 -14.53
CA PRO A 205 -10.18 8.79 -15.12
C PRO A 205 -9.24 8.99 -16.31
N LEU A 206 -7.99 8.52 -16.17
CA LEU A 206 -7.04 8.54 -17.28
C LEU A 206 -7.46 7.48 -18.31
N PRO A 207 -7.33 7.73 -19.63
CA PRO A 207 -7.44 6.69 -20.64
C PRO A 207 -6.43 5.55 -20.40
N PHE A 208 -6.79 4.32 -20.74
CA PHE A 208 -5.91 3.15 -20.52
C PHE A 208 -4.50 3.32 -21.09
N ILE A 209 -4.37 3.91 -22.28
CA ILE A 209 -3.08 4.16 -22.96
C ILE A 209 -2.17 5.12 -22.18
N LEU A 210 -2.76 6.04 -21.41
CA LEU A 210 -2.04 7.03 -20.60
C LEU A 210 -1.85 6.57 -19.14
N ASN A 211 -2.40 5.40 -18.79
CA ASN A 211 -2.29 4.90 -17.44
C ASN A 211 -1.04 4.03 -17.30
N VAL A 212 -0.10 4.47 -16.50
CA VAL A 212 1.17 3.78 -16.23
C VAL A 212 1.04 2.60 -15.24
N LEU A 213 -0.16 2.34 -14.73
CA LEU A 213 -0.37 1.40 -13.64
C LEU A 213 -0.80 -0.02 -14.07
N PRO A 214 -1.80 -0.25 -14.94
CA PRO A 214 -2.29 -1.59 -15.23
C PRO A 214 -1.78 -2.19 -16.54
N HIS A 215 -1.46 -3.49 -16.51
CA HIS A 215 -1.01 -4.24 -17.68
C HIS A 215 -2.13 -4.81 -18.55
N ARG A 216 -3.41 -4.82 -18.12
CA ARG A 216 -4.54 -5.37 -18.88
C ARG A 216 -5.80 -4.54 -18.80
N HIS A 217 -6.51 -4.49 -19.92
CA HIS A 217 -7.77 -3.78 -20.11
C HIS A 217 -8.87 -4.20 -19.15
N GLU A 218 -8.96 -5.50 -18.82
CA GLU A 218 -10.00 -6.02 -17.92
C GLU A 218 -9.77 -5.58 -16.46
N ARG A 219 -8.53 -5.65 -15.97
CA ARG A 219 -8.17 -5.14 -14.64
C ARG A 219 -8.39 -3.64 -14.53
N TYR A 220 -8.04 -2.88 -15.59
CA TYR A 220 -8.29 -1.46 -15.65
C TYR A 220 -9.78 -1.11 -15.66
N ARG A 221 -10.61 -1.82 -16.45
CA ARG A 221 -12.07 -1.63 -16.41
C ARG A 221 -12.65 -1.90 -15.04
N ARG A 222 -12.17 -2.93 -14.35
CA ARG A 222 -12.58 -3.24 -12.98
C ARG A 222 -12.17 -2.13 -12.02
N TYR A 223 -10.96 -1.62 -12.13
CA TYR A 223 -10.48 -0.47 -11.36
C TYR A 223 -11.38 0.75 -11.56
N LEU A 224 -11.71 1.12 -12.80
CA LEU A 224 -12.65 2.22 -13.05
C LEU A 224 -14.04 1.98 -12.49
N ARG A 225 -14.51 0.72 -12.48
CA ARG A 225 -15.81 0.37 -11.90
C ARG A 225 -15.84 0.64 -10.39
N TYR A 226 -14.78 0.40 -9.66
CA TYR A 226 -14.73 0.76 -8.23
C TYR A 226 -15.01 2.24 -7.99
N TYR A 227 -14.47 3.13 -8.81
CA TYR A 227 -14.75 4.56 -8.70
C TYR A 227 -16.13 4.98 -9.21
N ALA A 228 -16.78 4.16 -10.03
CA ALA A 228 -18.17 4.38 -10.41
C ALA A 228 -19.12 3.92 -9.30
N ASP A 229 -18.87 2.72 -8.74
CA ASP A 229 -19.67 2.12 -7.69
C ASP A 229 -19.47 2.82 -6.33
N PHE A 230 -18.27 3.31 -6.07
CA PHE A 230 -17.87 4.01 -4.84
C PHE A 230 -17.24 5.38 -5.16
N PRO A 231 -18.03 6.41 -5.51
CA PRO A 231 -17.50 7.73 -5.87
C PRO A 231 -16.63 8.38 -4.79
N GLN A 232 -16.85 8.04 -3.52
CA GLN A 232 -16.05 8.50 -2.37
C GLN A 232 -14.61 8.01 -2.40
N LEU A 233 -14.28 6.97 -3.18
CA LEU A 233 -12.90 6.50 -3.38
C LEU A 233 -12.06 7.44 -4.26
N ARG A 234 -12.70 8.37 -4.96
CA ARG A 234 -12.02 9.30 -5.88
C ARG A 234 -11.14 10.26 -5.11
N LEU A 235 -9.87 9.91 -4.99
CA LEU A 235 -8.84 10.78 -4.42
C LEU A 235 -8.01 11.38 -5.56
N GLY A 236 -7.86 12.69 -5.53
CA GLY A 236 -7.03 13.44 -6.48
C GLY A 236 -5.56 13.50 -6.03
N GLY A 237 -4.88 14.54 -6.47
CA GLY A 237 -3.48 14.79 -6.14
C GLY A 237 -3.25 15.03 -4.64
N PRO A 238 -1.98 14.93 -4.20
CA PRO A 238 -1.59 15.32 -2.85
C PRO A 238 -1.64 16.83 -2.66
N THR A 239 -1.78 17.27 -1.42
CA THR A 239 -1.50 18.66 -1.05
C THR A 239 0.01 18.90 -0.96
N TYR A 240 0.43 20.18 -0.97
CA TYR A 240 1.84 20.52 -0.72
C TYR A 240 2.31 19.99 0.64
N HIS A 241 1.44 20.08 1.66
CA HIS A 241 1.76 19.56 2.99
C HIS A 241 1.96 18.05 3.00
N TRP A 242 1.06 17.28 2.35
CA TRP A 242 1.26 15.83 2.22
C TRP A 242 2.59 15.50 1.52
N MET A 243 2.94 16.27 0.49
CA MET A 243 4.22 16.08 -0.22
C MET A 243 5.41 16.30 0.71
N LYS A 244 5.38 17.39 1.51
CA LYS A 244 6.43 17.68 2.50
C LYS A 244 6.59 16.53 3.49
N GLU A 245 5.50 16.16 4.16
CA GLU A 245 5.48 15.07 5.14
C GLU A 245 6.01 13.74 4.56
N SER A 246 5.63 13.41 3.31
CA SER A 246 6.07 12.19 2.65
C SER A 246 7.55 12.23 2.26
N LEU A 247 8.06 13.37 1.79
CA LEU A 247 9.46 13.53 1.41
C LEU A 247 10.37 13.47 2.63
N GLU A 248 10.00 14.14 3.73
CA GLU A 248 10.73 14.12 5.00
C GLU A 248 10.72 12.72 5.65
N THR A 249 9.59 12.03 5.60
CA THR A 249 9.50 10.65 6.10
C THR A 249 10.37 9.68 5.29
N GLY A 250 10.41 9.83 3.97
CA GLY A 250 11.29 9.02 3.13
C GLY A 250 12.76 9.19 3.48
N ASP A 251 13.21 10.43 3.62
CA ASP A 251 14.60 10.74 4.03
C ASP A 251 14.90 10.14 5.42
N TRP A 252 13.98 10.33 6.38
CA TRP A 252 14.12 9.77 7.72
C TRP A 252 14.19 8.23 7.75
N LEU A 253 13.38 7.55 6.92
CA LEU A 253 13.39 6.09 6.84
C LEU A 253 14.72 5.54 6.30
N ILE A 254 15.35 6.23 5.35
CA ILE A 254 16.68 5.83 4.84
C ILE A 254 17.72 5.93 5.96
N GLU A 255 17.72 7.02 6.72
CA GLU A 255 18.65 7.25 7.82
C GLU A 255 18.53 6.19 8.93
N HIS A 256 17.29 5.71 9.17
CA HIS A 256 16.95 4.75 10.23
C HIS A 256 16.77 3.31 9.75
N ALA A 257 17.01 3.01 8.46
CA ALA A 257 16.80 1.68 7.88
C ALA A 257 17.52 0.56 8.64
N LYS A 258 18.71 0.83 9.19
CA LYS A 258 19.51 -0.11 9.99
C LYS A 258 18.87 -0.52 11.31
N GLU A 259 17.93 0.26 11.83
CA GLU A 259 17.27 0.06 13.11
C GLU A 259 16.07 -0.88 13.02
N ILE A 260 15.61 -1.19 11.81
CA ILE A 260 14.53 -2.17 11.60
C ILE A 260 15.07 -3.57 11.85
N ASN A 261 14.53 -4.24 12.87
CA ASN A 261 14.93 -5.59 13.28
C ASN A 261 14.02 -6.69 12.69
N THR A 262 12.82 -6.34 12.24
CA THR A 262 11.90 -7.28 11.60
C THR A 262 12.46 -7.76 10.26
N PRO A 263 12.47 -9.08 9.97
CA PRO A 263 12.86 -9.60 8.66
C PRO A 263 12.01 -8.98 7.54
N LEU A 264 12.67 -8.41 6.51
CA LEU A 264 12.02 -7.73 5.41
C LEU A 264 12.29 -8.44 4.08
N LEU A 265 11.22 -8.61 3.28
CA LEU A 265 11.30 -8.81 1.85
C LEU A 265 10.91 -7.49 1.15
N VAL A 266 11.81 -6.90 0.40
CA VAL A 266 11.52 -5.68 -0.37
C VAL A 266 11.47 -6.04 -1.84
N LEU A 267 10.34 -5.74 -2.50
CA LEU A 267 10.11 -5.96 -3.92
C LEU A 267 10.18 -4.63 -4.66
N GLU A 268 10.98 -4.59 -5.70
CA GLU A 268 11.14 -3.43 -6.59
C GLU A 268 10.45 -3.72 -7.93
N ALA A 269 9.62 -2.82 -8.40
CA ALA A 269 9.10 -2.87 -9.77
C ALA A 269 10.15 -2.31 -10.73
N GLU A 270 10.59 -3.12 -11.72
CA GLU A 270 11.65 -2.70 -12.65
C GLU A 270 11.31 -1.39 -13.39
N LEU A 271 10.05 -1.26 -13.83
CA LEU A 271 9.57 -0.14 -14.63
C LEU A 271 8.76 0.87 -13.81
N ASP A 272 9.09 1.02 -12.52
CA ASP A 272 8.39 1.97 -11.66
C ASP A 272 8.61 3.42 -12.09
N GLN A 273 7.50 4.15 -12.24
CA GLN A 273 7.51 5.58 -12.57
C GLN A 273 6.95 6.45 -11.43
N VAL A 274 6.52 5.83 -10.33
CA VAL A 274 5.90 6.50 -9.19
C VAL A 274 6.88 6.67 -8.04
N VAL A 275 7.57 5.58 -7.67
CA VAL A 275 8.60 5.61 -6.63
C VAL A 275 10.01 5.58 -7.25
N ASP A 276 10.95 6.16 -6.54
CA ASP A 276 12.36 6.19 -6.95
C ASP A 276 13.07 4.91 -6.50
N ASN A 277 13.33 4.01 -7.44
CA ASN A 277 14.02 2.75 -7.19
C ASN A 277 15.44 2.91 -6.62
N TRP A 278 16.12 4.03 -6.92
CA TRP A 278 17.43 4.31 -6.31
C TRP A 278 17.32 4.49 -4.80
N VAL A 279 16.26 5.13 -4.36
CA VAL A 279 15.96 5.35 -2.94
C VAL A 279 15.56 4.04 -2.26
N VAL A 280 14.79 3.18 -2.93
CA VAL A 280 14.45 1.83 -2.44
C VAL A 280 15.73 0.99 -2.23
N ARG A 281 16.65 1.03 -3.19
CA ARG A 281 17.95 0.34 -3.09
C ARG A 281 18.83 0.92 -1.98
N ALA A 282 18.83 2.24 -1.80
CA ALA A 282 19.55 2.90 -0.70
C ALA A 282 19.02 2.47 0.67
N PHE A 283 17.69 2.38 0.84
CA PHE A 283 17.08 1.84 2.05
C PHE A 283 17.52 0.40 2.30
N CYS A 284 17.45 -0.47 1.29
CA CYS A 284 17.88 -1.87 1.42
C CYS A 284 19.35 -1.99 1.80
N ALA A 285 20.22 -1.20 1.18
CA ALA A 285 21.64 -1.18 1.49
C ALA A 285 21.93 -0.75 2.94
N GLY A 286 21.10 0.15 3.49
CA GLY A 286 21.16 0.58 4.89
C GLY A 286 20.57 -0.44 5.88
N SER A 287 19.67 -1.31 5.45
CA SER A 287 18.96 -2.26 6.31
C SER A 287 19.71 -3.58 6.46
N SER A 288 19.91 -4.03 7.68
CA SER A 288 20.48 -5.34 7.98
C SER A 288 19.53 -6.52 7.73
N GLN A 289 18.23 -6.25 7.58
CA GLN A 289 17.15 -7.24 7.51
C GLN A 289 16.61 -7.46 6.08
N SER A 290 16.93 -6.57 5.15
CA SER A 290 16.54 -6.73 3.74
C SER A 290 17.50 -7.69 3.04
N ARG A 291 17.15 -8.98 2.97
CA ARG A 291 17.97 -10.01 2.34
C ARG A 291 17.21 -10.72 1.24
N THR A 292 17.80 -10.83 0.07
CA THR A 292 17.42 -11.81 -0.93
C THR A 292 18.04 -13.18 -0.61
N ARG A 293 17.33 -14.27 -0.91
CA ARG A 293 17.76 -15.65 -0.58
C ARG A 293 19.10 -16.06 -1.22
N GLU A 294 19.48 -15.46 -2.33
CA GLU A 294 20.59 -15.94 -3.19
C GLU A 294 21.86 -15.10 -3.08
N GLU A 295 21.78 -13.88 -2.58
CA GLU A 295 22.94 -12.99 -2.49
C GLU A 295 23.08 -12.42 -1.08
N LYS A 296 24.32 -12.41 -0.57
CA LYS A 296 24.68 -11.75 0.71
C LYS A 296 24.56 -10.21 0.64
N GLN A 297 23.84 -9.67 -0.33
CA GLN A 297 23.65 -8.24 -0.54
C GLN A 297 22.27 -7.83 -0.07
N ASN A 298 22.21 -6.72 0.65
CA ASN A 298 20.97 -6.09 1.08
C ASN A 298 20.37 -5.30 -0.10
N LEU A 299 19.78 -6.01 -1.06
CA LEU A 299 19.14 -5.44 -2.25
C LEU A 299 17.65 -5.84 -2.31
N PRO A 300 16.80 -5.06 -2.95
CA PRO A 300 15.43 -5.48 -3.22
C PRO A 300 15.41 -6.62 -4.25
N LEU A 301 14.38 -7.45 -4.18
CA LEU A 301 14.06 -8.39 -5.25
C LEU A 301 13.38 -7.65 -6.39
N VAL A 302 14.00 -7.60 -7.55
CA VAL A 302 13.46 -6.93 -8.73
C VAL A 302 12.42 -7.83 -9.41
N ILE A 303 11.22 -7.31 -9.64
CA ILE A 303 10.18 -7.95 -10.44
C ILE A 303 10.30 -7.43 -11.86
N GLU A 304 10.88 -8.23 -12.74
CA GLU A 304 11.16 -7.87 -14.13
C GLU A 304 9.87 -7.56 -14.91
N GLY A 305 9.86 -6.45 -15.64
CA GLY A 305 8.73 -5.98 -16.44
C GLY A 305 7.55 -5.45 -15.62
N ALA A 306 7.65 -5.42 -14.29
CA ALA A 306 6.59 -4.88 -13.45
C ALA A 306 6.62 -3.35 -13.43
N HIS A 307 5.42 -2.76 -13.43
CA HIS A 307 5.18 -1.37 -13.07
C HIS A 307 4.81 -1.26 -11.59
N HIS A 308 4.57 -0.06 -11.10
CA HIS A 308 4.34 0.26 -9.68
C HIS A 308 3.35 -0.68 -8.95
N GLU A 309 2.27 -1.10 -9.61
CA GLU A 309 1.23 -1.94 -9.00
C GLU A 309 1.57 -3.44 -9.04
N ILE A 310 2.66 -3.87 -8.41
CA ILE A 310 3.15 -5.26 -8.40
C ILE A 310 2.05 -6.24 -7.98
N LEU A 311 1.31 -5.93 -6.91
CA LEU A 311 0.26 -6.79 -6.34
C LEU A 311 -0.97 -6.98 -7.25
N PHE A 312 -1.13 -6.11 -8.24
CA PHE A 312 -2.26 -6.10 -9.17
C PHE A 312 -1.83 -6.35 -10.62
N ALA A 313 -0.59 -6.74 -10.82
CA ALA A 313 -0.05 -7.11 -12.12
C ALA A 313 -0.74 -8.38 -12.66
N ILE A 314 -0.46 -8.72 -13.92
CA ILE A 314 -0.90 -10.01 -14.47
C ILE A 314 -0.31 -11.16 -13.68
N ASP A 315 -1.04 -12.28 -13.59
CA ASP A 315 -0.63 -13.43 -12.77
C ASP A 315 0.79 -13.94 -13.06
N LYS A 316 1.29 -13.76 -14.29
CA LYS A 316 2.68 -14.09 -14.64
C LYS A 316 3.71 -13.27 -13.86
N LEU A 317 3.45 -11.98 -13.64
CA LEU A 317 4.33 -11.08 -12.88
C LEU A 317 4.08 -11.23 -11.37
N GLY A 318 2.81 -11.32 -10.96
CA GLY A 318 2.45 -11.55 -9.56
C GLY A 318 2.96 -12.87 -8.99
N SER A 319 3.19 -13.88 -9.84
CA SER A 319 3.80 -15.16 -9.41
C SER A 319 5.30 -15.07 -9.15
N GLN A 320 5.97 -13.96 -9.52
CA GLN A 320 7.37 -13.69 -9.19
C GLN A 320 7.48 -12.98 -7.82
N ALA A 321 6.47 -12.18 -7.45
CA ALA A 321 6.37 -11.51 -6.16
C ALA A 321 5.87 -12.48 -5.07
#